data_5a610c83c3048031b7603c840516ad91
#
_entry.id   5a610c83c3048031b7603c840516ad91
#
_cell.length_a   1.000
_cell.length_b   1.000
_cell.length_c   1.000
_cell.angle_alpha   90.00
_cell.angle_beta   90.00
_cell.angle_gamma   90.00
#
_symmetry.space_group_name_H-M   'P 1'
#
loop_
_entity.id
_entity.type
_entity.pdbx_description
1 polymer ?
#
loop_
_entity_poly.entity_id
_entity_poly.type
_entity_poly.pdbx_seq_one_letter_code
_entity_poly.pdbx_strand_id
1 'polypeptide(L)'
;RLNARVIRRWQLAGVTVQDPATTWIDVTATLAPDVTLLPGTQILRATAVAAGATIGPDTTLIDCEVGEGAVIRRTDATLAVIGAGATVGPFASLRAGTHLGAGGKIGTFVETKNVTIGDGSKVPHLSYVGDATIGVGVNLGAGAITANYDDVAKHRTEIGDHVHSGSHTVFVAPVRVGAGAKTGAGAVVRKDVPAGALALSVSPQRNVEGWVEKNRAGTEAALSVDRAQSAEKASNGQEVEG
;
A
#
# COMPACT_ATOMS: atom_id res chain seq x y z
N ARG A 1 31.05 15.82 -12.17
CA ARG A 1 31.92 16.52 -11.22
C ARG A 1 31.17 17.26 -10.12
N LEU A 2 30.03 17.94 -10.40
CA LEU A 2 29.25 18.65 -9.37
C LEU A 2 28.64 17.67 -8.37
N ASN A 3 27.92 16.65 -8.84
CA ASN A 3 27.30 15.62 -7.98
C ASN A 3 28.33 14.97 -7.04
N ALA A 4 29.52 14.63 -7.52
CA ALA A 4 30.58 14.06 -6.69
C ALA A 4 31.00 14.98 -5.53
N ARG A 5 30.98 16.32 -5.73
CA ARG A 5 31.27 17.29 -4.66
C ARG A 5 30.13 17.34 -3.64
N VAL A 6 28.88 17.29 -4.09
CA VAL A 6 27.69 17.26 -3.21
C VAL A 6 27.71 15.99 -2.36
N ILE A 7 27.94 14.83 -2.98
CA ILE A 7 28.04 13.54 -2.27
C ILE A 7 29.17 13.61 -1.22
N ARG A 8 30.36 14.09 -1.61
CA ARG A 8 31.48 14.19 -0.68
C ARG A 8 31.18 15.10 0.51
N ARG A 9 30.46 16.23 0.29
CA ARG A 9 29.99 17.12 1.36
C ARG A 9 29.12 16.36 2.37
N TRP A 10 28.16 15.58 1.89
CA TRP A 10 27.26 14.84 2.76
C TRP A 10 27.95 13.68 3.48
N GLN A 11 28.86 12.97 2.82
CA GLN A 11 29.72 11.96 3.49
C GLN A 11 30.50 12.54 4.66
N LEU A 12 31.08 13.73 4.48
CA LEU A 12 31.80 14.43 5.54
C LEU A 12 30.87 14.94 6.66
N ALA A 13 29.57 15.14 6.36
CA ALA A 13 28.56 15.52 7.32
C ALA A 13 27.90 14.31 8.03
N GLY A 14 28.41 13.08 7.84
CA GLY A 14 27.94 11.87 8.52
C GLY A 14 26.89 11.08 7.76
N VAL A 15 26.67 11.34 6.46
CA VAL A 15 25.76 10.54 5.62
C VAL A 15 26.51 9.36 5.01
N THR A 16 25.94 8.17 5.11
CA THR A 16 26.44 6.97 4.43
C THR A 16 25.91 6.91 3.02
N VAL A 17 26.77 6.93 2.00
CA VAL A 17 26.42 6.73 0.60
C VAL A 17 27.10 5.45 0.11
N GLN A 18 26.31 4.37 -0.06
CA GLN A 18 26.86 3.05 -0.41
C GLN A 18 27.45 3.00 -1.81
N ASP A 19 26.79 3.63 -2.77
CA ASP A 19 27.28 3.72 -4.14
C ASP A 19 27.24 5.16 -4.65
N PRO A 20 28.34 5.92 -4.52
CA PRO A 20 28.44 7.28 -5.01
C PRO A 20 28.27 7.41 -6.54
N ALA A 21 28.46 6.34 -7.30
CA ALA A 21 28.38 6.38 -8.77
C ALA A 21 26.92 6.44 -9.27
N THR A 22 26.01 5.79 -8.55
CA THR A 22 24.58 5.73 -8.91
C THR A 22 23.69 6.61 -8.04
N THR A 23 24.24 7.31 -7.06
CA THR A 23 23.51 8.22 -6.17
C THR A 23 23.53 9.65 -6.72
N TRP A 24 22.37 10.34 -6.70
CA TRP A 24 22.22 11.73 -7.10
C TRP A 24 21.61 12.55 -5.97
N ILE A 25 22.25 13.69 -5.64
CA ILE A 25 21.79 14.59 -4.58
C ILE A 25 21.84 16.02 -5.11
N ASP A 26 20.70 16.68 -5.15
CA ASP A 26 20.62 18.09 -5.52
C ASP A 26 21.29 19.00 -4.47
N VAL A 27 21.77 20.14 -4.91
CA VAL A 27 22.45 21.11 -4.05
C VAL A 27 21.52 21.73 -3.00
N THR A 28 20.22 21.75 -3.28
CA THR A 28 19.17 22.28 -2.40
C THR A 28 18.63 21.26 -1.43
N ALA A 29 18.96 19.97 -1.61
CA ALA A 29 18.57 18.92 -0.67
C ALA A 29 19.29 19.06 0.66
N THR A 30 18.63 18.63 1.74
CA THR A 30 19.18 18.61 3.09
C THR A 30 19.12 17.22 3.69
N LEU A 31 20.22 16.76 4.26
CA LEU A 31 20.32 15.43 4.89
C LEU A 31 20.88 15.60 6.31
N ALA A 32 20.26 14.97 7.27
CA ALA A 32 20.80 14.89 8.61
C ALA A 32 21.94 13.85 8.70
N PRO A 33 22.78 13.88 9.75
CA PRO A 33 23.71 12.80 10.04
C PRO A 33 23.01 11.44 10.16
N ASP A 34 23.78 10.36 9.97
CA ASP A 34 23.33 8.97 10.07
C ASP A 34 22.27 8.54 9.03
N VAL A 35 21.98 9.37 8.02
CA VAL A 35 21.19 8.96 6.86
C VAL A 35 21.99 7.97 6.02
N THR A 36 21.35 6.90 5.57
CA THR A 36 21.94 5.91 4.67
C THR A 36 21.25 5.94 3.31
N LEU A 37 22.05 6.17 2.25
CA LEU A 37 21.62 6.12 0.85
C LEU A 37 22.14 4.85 0.18
N LEU A 38 21.21 4.00 -0.30
CA LEU A 38 21.52 2.78 -1.03
C LEU A 38 21.66 3.05 -2.55
N PRO A 39 22.20 2.11 -3.34
CA PRO A 39 22.42 2.31 -4.77
C PRO A 39 21.17 2.75 -5.54
N GLY A 40 21.35 3.59 -6.57
CA GLY A 40 20.27 4.07 -7.41
C GLY A 40 19.36 5.12 -6.78
N THR A 41 19.75 5.70 -5.64
CA THR A 41 18.97 6.72 -4.94
C THR A 41 19.13 8.10 -5.55
N GLN A 42 18.02 8.82 -5.73
CA GLN A 42 17.98 10.21 -6.18
C GLN A 42 17.25 11.08 -5.15
N ILE A 43 17.95 12.06 -4.60
CA ILE A 43 17.41 13.04 -3.65
C ILE A 43 17.40 14.41 -4.35
N LEU A 44 16.23 14.80 -4.82
CA LEU A 44 16.09 15.91 -5.77
C LEU A 44 15.38 17.11 -5.16
N ARG A 45 15.74 18.28 -5.67
CA ARG A 45 15.21 19.59 -5.30
C ARG A 45 15.35 19.86 -3.79
N ALA A 46 14.29 20.37 -3.14
CA ALA A 46 14.30 20.74 -1.74
C ALA A 46 13.96 19.56 -0.79
N THR A 47 14.21 18.32 -1.22
CA THR A 47 13.98 17.14 -0.36
C THR A 47 14.81 17.22 0.92
N ALA A 48 14.13 17.03 2.06
CA ALA A 48 14.74 17.01 3.38
C ALA A 48 14.64 15.60 4.01
N VAL A 49 15.75 15.07 4.51
CA VAL A 49 15.81 13.73 5.12
C VAL A 49 16.37 13.83 6.53
N ALA A 50 15.59 13.40 7.52
CA ALA A 50 15.96 13.40 8.93
C ALA A 50 16.90 12.23 9.28
N ALA A 51 17.49 12.29 10.49
CA ALA A 51 18.50 11.37 10.96
C ALA A 51 18.04 9.89 10.95
N GLY A 52 18.99 9.00 10.72
CA GLY A 52 18.75 7.55 10.78
C GLY A 52 17.89 6.98 9.67
N ALA A 53 17.35 7.81 8.75
CA ALA A 53 16.56 7.32 7.64
C ALA A 53 17.40 6.50 6.64
N THR A 54 16.78 5.47 6.06
CA THR A 54 17.40 4.63 5.01
C THR A 54 16.61 4.76 3.72
N ILE A 55 17.25 5.26 2.66
CA ILE A 55 16.63 5.52 1.36
C ILE A 55 17.28 4.66 0.28
N GLY A 56 16.46 3.98 -0.50
CA GLY A 56 16.89 3.12 -1.59
C GLY A 56 16.74 1.63 -1.29
N PRO A 57 17.19 0.73 -2.19
CA PRO A 57 17.74 1.08 -3.50
C PRO A 57 16.67 1.62 -4.46
N ASP A 58 17.12 2.14 -5.62
CA ASP A 58 16.24 2.54 -6.74
C ASP A 58 15.06 3.40 -6.29
N THR A 59 15.33 4.49 -5.60
CA THR A 59 14.33 5.38 -5.00
C THR A 59 14.56 6.82 -5.45
N THR A 60 13.51 7.48 -5.92
CA THR A 60 13.52 8.89 -6.31
C THR A 60 12.60 9.69 -5.39
N LEU A 61 13.15 10.70 -4.74
CA LEU A 61 12.43 11.64 -3.89
C LEU A 61 12.57 13.05 -4.45
N ILE A 62 11.44 13.72 -4.73
CA ILE A 62 11.41 15.07 -5.30
C ILE A 62 10.58 15.97 -4.37
N ASP A 63 11.19 16.99 -3.79
CA ASP A 63 10.53 17.93 -2.86
C ASP A 63 9.78 17.18 -1.73
N CYS A 64 10.40 16.17 -1.15
CA CYS A 64 9.82 15.34 -0.08
C CYS A 64 10.39 15.72 1.30
N GLU A 65 9.59 15.47 2.34
CA GLU A 65 10.03 15.52 3.72
C GLU A 65 10.04 14.10 4.30
N VAL A 66 11.19 13.65 4.81
CA VAL A 66 11.37 12.29 5.35
C VAL A 66 11.75 12.38 6.82
N GLY A 67 10.93 11.79 7.67
CA GLY A 67 11.09 11.75 9.13
C GLY A 67 12.20 10.81 9.59
N GLU A 68 12.56 10.96 10.86
CA GLU A 68 13.63 10.21 11.52
C GLU A 68 13.39 8.69 11.44
N GLY A 69 14.43 7.93 11.10
CA GLY A 69 14.38 6.48 11.05
C GLY A 69 13.45 5.87 10.00
N ALA A 70 12.90 6.67 9.09
CA ALA A 70 12.04 6.16 8.02
C ALA A 70 12.82 5.27 7.04
N VAL A 71 12.14 4.26 6.47
CA VAL A 71 12.74 3.33 5.50
C VAL A 71 11.94 3.36 4.20
N ILE A 72 12.59 3.77 3.10
CA ILE A 72 11.96 3.93 1.79
C ILE A 72 12.73 3.11 0.75
N ARG A 73 12.04 2.22 0.04
CA ARG A 73 12.67 1.32 -0.94
C ARG A 73 11.95 1.32 -2.27
N ARG A 74 12.69 1.36 -3.40
CA ARG A 74 12.14 1.24 -4.76
C ARG A 74 10.84 2.02 -4.92
N THR A 75 10.91 3.29 -4.61
CA THR A 75 9.75 4.17 -4.52
C THR A 75 9.98 5.42 -5.34
N ASP A 76 8.93 5.89 -5.99
CA ASP A 76 8.88 7.22 -6.60
C ASP A 76 7.96 8.11 -5.75
N ALA A 77 8.49 9.21 -5.23
CA ALA A 77 7.73 10.13 -4.40
C ALA A 77 7.97 11.60 -4.79
N THR A 78 6.89 12.36 -4.90
CA THR A 78 6.93 13.78 -5.22
C THR A 78 6.01 14.56 -4.27
N LEU A 79 6.54 15.63 -3.65
CA LEU A 79 5.80 16.50 -2.72
C LEU A 79 5.05 15.68 -1.66
N ALA A 80 5.74 14.73 -1.05
CA ALA A 80 5.21 13.83 -0.04
C ALA A 80 5.89 14.07 1.32
N VAL A 81 5.13 13.90 2.39
CA VAL A 81 5.61 13.91 3.77
C VAL A 81 5.53 12.49 4.32
N ILE A 82 6.66 11.95 4.78
CA ILE A 82 6.80 10.59 5.29
C ILE A 82 7.25 10.69 6.75
N GLY A 83 6.41 10.29 7.67
CA GLY A 83 6.62 10.43 9.12
C GLY A 83 7.75 9.58 9.68
N ALA A 84 8.14 9.89 10.91
CA ALA A 84 9.20 9.17 11.61
C ALA A 84 8.90 7.67 11.75
N GLY A 85 9.90 6.82 11.51
CA GLY A 85 9.78 5.36 11.60
C GLY A 85 8.83 4.74 10.57
N ALA A 86 8.30 5.51 9.63
CA ALA A 86 7.42 4.99 8.60
C ALA A 86 8.17 4.13 7.58
N THR A 87 7.46 3.21 6.92
CA THR A 87 8.01 2.33 5.90
C THR A 87 7.28 2.49 4.57
N VAL A 88 8.02 2.64 3.46
CA VAL A 88 7.45 2.82 2.12
C VAL A 88 8.08 1.86 1.13
N GLY A 89 7.26 1.26 0.29
CA GLY A 89 7.66 0.39 -0.80
C GLY A 89 7.78 -1.09 -0.42
N PRO A 90 8.39 -1.90 -1.30
CA PRO A 90 8.90 -1.53 -2.63
C PRO A 90 7.79 -1.27 -3.65
N PHE A 91 8.16 -0.60 -4.76
CA PHE A 91 7.27 -0.30 -5.89
C PHE A 91 6.02 0.49 -5.50
N ALA A 92 6.20 1.51 -4.67
CA ALA A 92 5.17 2.47 -4.31
C ALA A 92 5.33 3.77 -5.13
N SER A 93 4.20 4.44 -5.40
CA SER A 93 4.16 5.75 -6.05
C SER A 93 3.40 6.74 -5.16
N LEU A 94 4.12 7.70 -4.59
CA LEU A 94 3.57 8.74 -3.73
C LEU A 94 3.50 10.05 -4.50
N ARG A 95 2.29 10.42 -4.89
CA ARG A 95 2.05 11.67 -5.62
C ARG A 95 1.83 12.82 -4.63
N ALA A 96 1.88 14.02 -5.19
CA ALA A 96 1.74 15.26 -4.42
C ALA A 96 0.56 15.27 -3.44
N GLY A 97 0.82 15.78 -2.24
CA GLY A 97 -0.14 15.86 -1.14
C GLY A 97 -0.32 14.56 -0.38
N THR A 98 0.60 13.59 -0.54
CA THR A 98 0.64 12.39 0.31
C THR A 98 1.32 12.72 1.64
N HIS A 99 0.61 12.50 2.75
CA HIS A 99 1.12 12.63 4.11
C HIS A 99 0.95 11.29 4.83
N LEU A 100 2.06 10.64 5.18
CA LEU A 100 2.09 9.39 5.94
C LEU A 100 2.57 9.68 7.37
N GLY A 101 1.75 9.37 8.35
CA GLY A 101 2.04 9.56 9.76
C GLY A 101 3.18 8.68 10.30
N ALA A 102 3.59 8.95 11.53
CA ALA A 102 4.67 8.23 12.19
C ALA A 102 4.36 6.72 12.32
N GLY A 103 5.35 5.86 12.07
CA GLY A 103 5.19 4.41 12.10
C GLY A 103 4.21 3.85 11.06
N GLY A 104 3.74 4.69 10.14
CA GLY A 104 2.82 4.30 9.07
C GLY A 104 3.49 3.42 8.01
N LYS A 105 2.65 2.75 7.21
CA LYS A 105 3.15 1.87 6.15
C LYS A 105 2.41 2.07 4.84
N ILE A 106 3.16 2.34 3.77
CA ILE A 106 2.70 2.21 2.38
C ILE A 106 3.51 1.08 1.76
N GLY A 107 2.84 0.01 1.30
CA GLY A 107 3.52 -1.20 0.84
C GLY A 107 3.60 -1.32 -0.68
N THR A 108 3.70 -2.57 -1.13
CA THR A 108 4.00 -2.92 -2.52
C THR A 108 2.84 -2.63 -3.47
N PHE A 109 3.17 -1.99 -4.60
CA PHE A 109 2.21 -1.61 -5.65
C PHE A 109 1.06 -0.75 -5.13
N VAL A 110 1.39 0.21 -4.29
CA VAL A 110 0.45 1.19 -3.77
C VAL A 110 0.71 2.53 -4.42
N GLU A 111 -0.35 3.15 -4.94
CA GLU A 111 -0.34 4.54 -5.39
C GLU A 111 -1.14 5.40 -4.41
N THR A 112 -0.59 6.57 -4.06
CA THR A 112 -1.27 7.54 -3.20
C THR A 112 -1.23 8.94 -3.81
N LYS A 113 -2.27 9.75 -3.52
CA LYS A 113 -2.38 11.14 -3.98
C LYS A 113 -3.29 11.95 -3.08
N ASN A 114 -2.87 13.16 -2.69
CA ASN A 114 -3.72 14.07 -1.90
C ASN A 114 -4.42 13.34 -0.75
N VAL A 115 -3.63 12.65 0.08
CA VAL A 115 -4.12 11.80 1.18
C VAL A 115 -3.35 12.08 2.45
N THR A 116 -4.08 12.13 3.56
CA THR A 116 -3.49 12.10 4.91
C THR A 116 -3.75 10.72 5.52
N ILE A 117 -2.69 10.04 5.94
CA ILE A 117 -2.70 8.72 6.57
C ILE A 117 -2.15 8.88 7.98
N GLY A 118 -2.97 8.65 8.99
CA GLY A 118 -2.63 8.82 10.40
C GLY A 118 -1.58 7.84 10.90
N ASP A 119 -1.05 8.11 12.09
CA ASP A 119 0.03 7.36 12.71
C ASP A 119 -0.28 5.86 12.83
N GLY A 120 0.70 5.02 12.56
CA GLY A 120 0.59 3.56 12.65
C GLY A 120 -0.35 2.93 11.62
N SER A 121 -0.97 3.72 10.73
CA SER A 121 -1.89 3.22 9.71
C SER A 121 -1.16 2.57 8.55
N LYS A 122 -1.82 1.59 7.91
CA LYS A 122 -1.22 0.73 6.91
C LYS A 122 -2.06 0.63 5.65
N VAL A 123 -1.41 0.86 4.50
CA VAL A 123 -1.90 0.59 3.15
C VAL A 123 -0.91 -0.39 2.51
N PRO A 124 -0.99 -1.69 2.82
CA PRO A 124 0.15 -2.59 2.61
C PRO A 124 0.29 -3.13 1.19
N HIS A 125 -0.77 -3.21 0.36
CA HIS A 125 -0.71 -3.97 -0.89
C HIS A 125 -1.69 -3.49 -1.95
N LEU A 126 -1.21 -3.35 -3.23
CA LEU A 126 -2.03 -3.33 -4.45
C LEU A 126 -3.20 -2.33 -4.40
N SER A 127 -3.00 -1.15 -3.86
CA SER A 127 -4.08 -0.21 -3.54
C SER A 127 -3.91 1.12 -4.24
N TYR A 128 -5.04 1.77 -4.56
CA TYR A 128 -5.07 3.18 -4.91
C TYR A 128 -5.80 3.97 -3.83
N VAL A 129 -5.11 4.94 -3.23
CA VAL A 129 -5.68 5.80 -2.19
C VAL A 129 -5.48 7.27 -2.57
N GLY A 130 -6.51 7.85 -3.12
CA GLY A 130 -6.52 9.26 -3.55
C GLY A 130 -7.66 10.05 -2.92
N ASP A 131 -7.42 11.34 -2.69
CA ASP A 131 -8.37 12.29 -2.13
C ASP A 131 -9.06 11.75 -0.87
N ALA A 132 -8.26 11.33 0.13
CA ALA A 132 -8.77 10.70 1.33
C ALA A 132 -8.16 11.26 2.63
N THR A 133 -8.86 11.06 3.74
CA THR A 133 -8.33 11.23 5.09
C THR A 133 -8.50 9.91 5.83
N ILE A 134 -7.40 9.35 6.32
CA ILE A 134 -7.35 8.08 7.04
C ILE A 134 -6.85 8.36 8.45
N GLY A 135 -7.59 7.92 9.44
CA GLY A 135 -7.29 8.09 10.86
C GLY A 135 -6.07 7.27 11.33
N VAL A 136 -5.91 7.18 12.64
CA VAL A 136 -4.80 6.49 13.31
C VAL A 136 -5.08 4.99 13.40
N GLY A 137 -4.05 4.14 13.24
CA GLY A 137 -4.15 2.70 13.46
C GLY A 137 -5.05 1.96 12.47
N VAL A 138 -5.34 2.55 11.32
CA VAL A 138 -6.15 1.94 10.25
C VAL A 138 -5.35 0.87 9.52
N ASN A 139 -6.02 -0.21 9.11
CA ASN A 139 -5.45 -1.21 8.21
C ASN A 139 -6.33 -1.42 7.00
N LEU A 140 -5.89 -0.95 5.83
CA LEU A 140 -6.58 -1.21 4.58
C LEU A 140 -6.18 -2.57 4.02
N GLY A 141 -7.16 -3.40 3.70
CA GLY A 141 -6.93 -4.70 3.06
C GLY A 141 -6.34 -4.55 1.65
N ALA A 142 -5.71 -5.60 1.15
CA ALA A 142 -5.11 -5.63 -0.18
C ALA A 142 -6.12 -5.28 -1.27
N GLY A 143 -5.72 -4.46 -2.24
CA GLY A 143 -6.59 -4.05 -3.33
C GLY A 143 -7.66 -3.02 -2.94
N ALA A 144 -7.47 -2.29 -1.85
CA ALA A 144 -8.38 -1.21 -1.46
C ALA A 144 -8.31 -0.04 -2.45
N ILE A 145 -9.46 0.50 -2.82
CA ILE A 145 -9.57 1.61 -3.78
C ILE A 145 -10.48 2.70 -3.20
N THR A 146 -10.00 3.94 -3.21
CA THR A 146 -10.87 5.11 -3.06
C THR A 146 -11.30 5.58 -4.45
N ALA A 147 -12.54 5.28 -4.85
CA ALA A 147 -13.11 5.74 -6.11
C ALA A 147 -13.54 7.20 -5.94
N ASN A 148 -12.62 8.11 -6.28
CA ASN A 148 -12.69 9.53 -5.93
C ASN A 148 -13.15 10.46 -7.06
N TYR A 149 -13.45 9.94 -8.26
CA TYR A 149 -13.83 10.74 -9.42
C TYR A 149 -15.11 10.20 -10.07
N ASP A 150 -16.04 11.09 -10.37
CA ASP A 150 -17.37 10.79 -10.93
C ASP A 150 -17.58 11.31 -12.36
N ASP A 151 -16.49 11.50 -13.12
CA ASP A 151 -16.40 12.11 -14.45
C ASP A 151 -16.57 13.63 -14.49
N VAL A 152 -16.98 14.27 -13.39
CA VAL A 152 -17.18 15.71 -13.27
C VAL A 152 -16.31 16.32 -12.18
N ALA A 153 -16.32 15.74 -10.99
CA ALA A 153 -15.65 16.24 -9.80
C ALA A 153 -14.92 15.16 -9.03
N LYS A 154 -14.01 15.60 -8.18
CA LYS A 154 -13.33 14.72 -7.20
C LYS A 154 -14.00 14.86 -5.85
N HIS A 155 -14.21 13.74 -5.22
CA HIS A 155 -14.83 13.61 -3.91
C HIS A 155 -13.87 12.97 -2.92
N ARG A 156 -14.10 13.20 -1.63
CA ARG A 156 -13.21 12.74 -0.56
C ARG A 156 -13.78 11.54 0.18
N THR A 157 -12.90 10.60 0.52
CA THR A 157 -13.19 9.49 1.43
C THR A 157 -12.63 9.82 2.81
N GLU A 158 -13.45 9.65 3.86
CA GLU A 158 -13.03 9.84 5.25
C GLU A 158 -13.09 8.49 5.99
N ILE A 159 -11.95 8.03 6.50
CA ILE A 159 -11.84 6.76 7.25
C ILE A 159 -11.38 7.09 8.67
N GLY A 160 -12.21 6.78 9.64
CA GLY A 160 -11.95 7.01 11.07
C GLY A 160 -10.86 6.10 11.63
N ASP A 161 -10.50 6.33 12.89
CA ASP A 161 -9.43 5.60 13.56
C ASP A 161 -9.74 4.10 13.70
N HIS A 162 -8.71 3.27 13.66
CA HIS A 162 -8.78 1.82 13.88
C HIS A 162 -9.75 1.06 12.97
N VAL A 163 -10.11 1.63 11.82
CA VAL A 163 -10.87 0.93 10.78
C VAL A 163 -10.03 -0.18 10.19
N HIS A 164 -10.66 -1.33 9.93
CA HIS A 164 -10.04 -2.45 9.25
C HIS A 164 -10.88 -2.84 8.03
N SER A 165 -10.39 -2.56 6.83
CA SER A 165 -11.10 -2.99 5.62
C SER A 165 -10.70 -4.39 5.19
N GLY A 166 -11.67 -5.14 4.68
CA GLY A 166 -11.42 -6.38 3.96
C GLY A 166 -10.66 -6.13 2.65
N SER A 167 -10.06 -7.17 2.10
CA SER A 167 -9.40 -7.08 0.78
C SER A 167 -10.40 -6.73 -0.31
N HIS A 168 -9.94 -6.00 -1.33
CA HIS A 168 -10.76 -5.54 -2.47
C HIS A 168 -11.97 -4.69 -2.05
N THR A 169 -11.85 -3.92 -0.97
CA THR A 169 -12.88 -2.93 -0.63
C THR A 169 -12.76 -1.71 -1.54
N VAL A 170 -13.87 -1.31 -2.15
CA VAL A 170 -13.98 -0.07 -2.91
C VAL A 170 -14.80 0.94 -2.11
N PHE A 171 -14.20 2.08 -1.75
CA PHE A 171 -14.88 3.20 -1.14
C PHE A 171 -15.29 4.19 -2.22
N VAL A 172 -16.59 4.30 -2.49
CA VAL A 172 -17.13 5.21 -3.51
C VAL A 172 -17.38 6.56 -2.86
N ALA A 173 -16.49 7.50 -3.11
CA ALA A 173 -16.55 8.84 -2.54
C ALA A 173 -17.73 9.68 -3.15
N PRO A 174 -18.35 10.60 -2.37
CA PRO A 174 -18.03 10.90 -0.98
C PRO A 174 -18.57 9.84 -0.01
N VAL A 175 -17.76 9.37 0.94
CA VAL A 175 -18.19 8.37 1.92
C VAL A 175 -17.37 8.52 3.21
N ARG A 176 -18.02 8.28 4.36
CA ARG A 176 -17.41 8.26 5.68
C ARG A 176 -17.50 6.86 6.29
N VAL A 177 -16.38 6.40 6.84
CA VAL A 177 -16.31 5.14 7.59
C VAL A 177 -15.94 5.48 9.03
N GLY A 178 -16.86 5.24 9.94
CA GLY A 178 -16.71 5.57 11.36
C GLY A 178 -15.61 4.75 12.05
N ALA A 179 -15.07 5.29 13.14
CA ALA A 179 -13.98 4.68 13.88
C ALA A 179 -14.30 3.23 14.29
N GLY A 180 -13.31 2.34 14.23
CA GLY A 180 -13.42 0.93 14.59
C GLY A 180 -14.30 0.09 13.67
N ALA A 181 -14.89 0.68 12.62
CA ALA A 181 -15.70 -0.06 11.66
C ALA A 181 -14.86 -1.05 10.84
N LYS A 182 -15.53 -2.05 10.28
CA LYS A 182 -14.94 -3.05 9.41
C LYS A 182 -15.71 -3.16 8.10
N THR A 183 -15.03 -3.59 7.04
CA THR A 183 -15.70 -4.00 5.81
C THR A 183 -15.40 -5.45 5.48
N GLY A 184 -16.37 -6.16 4.90
CA GLY A 184 -16.12 -7.49 4.35
C GLY A 184 -15.23 -7.42 3.09
N ALA A 185 -14.56 -8.51 2.76
CA ALA A 185 -13.80 -8.61 1.51
C ALA A 185 -14.73 -8.44 0.30
N GLY A 186 -14.25 -7.70 -0.71
CA GLY A 186 -15.03 -7.38 -1.90
C GLY A 186 -16.16 -6.36 -1.69
N ALA A 187 -16.24 -5.74 -0.53
CA ALA A 187 -17.28 -4.75 -0.25
C ALA A 187 -17.14 -3.51 -1.14
N VAL A 188 -18.27 -3.02 -1.68
CA VAL A 188 -18.38 -1.73 -2.36
C VAL A 188 -19.20 -0.80 -1.46
N VAL A 189 -18.49 0.09 -0.78
CA VAL A 189 -19.06 1.00 0.22
C VAL A 189 -19.51 2.29 -0.46
N ARG A 190 -20.84 2.48 -0.57
CA ARG A 190 -21.47 3.63 -1.22
C ARG A 190 -22.27 4.52 -0.26
N LYS A 191 -22.35 4.12 1.00
CA LYS A 191 -23.05 4.85 2.05
C LYS A 191 -22.17 4.89 3.28
N ASP A 192 -22.33 5.91 4.08
CA ASP A 192 -21.62 6.06 5.34
C ASP A 192 -21.76 4.82 6.23
N VAL A 193 -20.66 4.41 6.85
CA VAL A 193 -20.59 3.27 7.76
C VAL A 193 -20.51 3.80 9.18
N PRO A 194 -21.45 3.49 10.06
CA PRO A 194 -21.38 3.90 11.46
C PRO A 194 -20.14 3.36 12.18
N ALA A 195 -19.71 4.04 13.23
CA ALA A 195 -18.61 3.58 14.08
C ALA A 195 -18.88 2.16 14.61
N GLY A 196 -17.87 1.29 14.58
CA GLY A 196 -17.95 -0.09 15.05
C GLY A 196 -18.78 -1.04 14.18
N ALA A 197 -19.39 -0.57 13.09
CA ALA A 197 -20.21 -1.41 12.22
C ALA A 197 -19.39 -2.31 11.28
N LEU A 198 -19.98 -3.40 10.83
CA LEU A 198 -19.48 -4.23 9.74
C LEU A 198 -20.27 -3.93 8.46
N ALA A 199 -19.63 -3.33 7.47
CA ALA A 199 -20.24 -3.08 6.16
C ALA A 199 -20.04 -4.28 5.23
N LEU A 200 -21.14 -4.80 4.70
CA LEU A 200 -21.19 -5.90 3.74
C LEU A 200 -21.99 -5.45 2.52
N SER A 201 -21.48 -5.67 1.32
CA SER A 201 -22.19 -5.34 0.08
C SER A 201 -22.20 -6.48 -0.93
N VAL A 202 -21.66 -7.64 -0.56
CA VAL A 202 -21.61 -8.85 -1.38
C VAL A 202 -22.69 -9.82 -0.92
N SER A 203 -23.31 -10.53 -1.87
CA SER A 203 -24.24 -11.62 -1.54
C SER A 203 -23.48 -12.78 -0.90
N PRO A 204 -24.15 -13.57 -0.05
CA PRO A 204 -23.57 -14.82 0.44
C PRO A 204 -23.09 -15.70 -0.71
N GLN A 205 -21.98 -16.40 -0.50
CA GLN A 205 -21.48 -17.36 -1.47
C GLN A 205 -22.55 -18.43 -1.74
N ARG A 206 -22.73 -18.77 -3.03
CA ARG A 206 -23.55 -19.91 -3.45
C ARG A 206 -22.71 -20.81 -4.34
N ASN A 207 -22.54 -22.06 -3.94
CA ASN A 207 -21.92 -23.08 -4.77
C ASN A 207 -22.99 -23.67 -5.69
N VAL A 208 -22.66 -23.88 -6.95
CA VAL A 208 -23.47 -24.59 -7.93
C VAL A 208 -22.77 -25.91 -8.22
N GLU A 209 -23.17 -26.94 -7.54
CA GLU A 209 -22.59 -28.27 -7.70
C GLU A 209 -22.84 -28.82 -9.11
N GLY A 210 -21.90 -29.59 -9.64
CA GLY A 210 -21.98 -30.15 -10.99
C GLY A 210 -21.91 -29.13 -12.12
N TRP A 211 -21.49 -27.86 -11.82
CA TRP A 211 -21.48 -26.82 -12.85
C TRP A 211 -20.49 -27.10 -13.98
N VAL A 212 -19.31 -27.62 -13.64
CA VAL A 212 -18.25 -27.93 -14.61
C VAL A 212 -18.68 -29.07 -15.51
N GLU A 213 -19.18 -30.14 -14.94
CA GLU A 213 -19.68 -31.32 -15.65
C GLU A 213 -20.80 -30.94 -16.62
N LYS A 214 -21.73 -30.10 -16.19
CA LYS A 214 -22.86 -29.66 -17.00
C LYS A 214 -22.47 -28.69 -18.12
N ASN A 215 -21.58 -27.75 -17.85
CA ASN A 215 -21.31 -26.62 -18.75
C ASN A 215 -19.96 -26.71 -19.46
N ARG A 216 -19.07 -27.60 -19.03
CA ARG A 216 -17.70 -27.75 -19.55
C ARG A 216 -17.31 -29.22 -19.77
N ALA A 217 -18.27 -30.08 -20.09
CA ALA A 217 -18.02 -31.48 -20.39
C ALA A 217 -16.93 -31.65 -21.47
N GLY A 218 -16.08 -32.65 -21.30
CA GLY A 218 -14.97 -32.96 -22.24
C GLY A 218 -13.74 -32.06 -22.12
N THR A 219 -13.69 -31.13 -21.15
CA THR A 219 -12.49 -30.32 -20.87
C THR A 219 -11.60 -31.01 -19.82
N GLU A 220 -10.32 -30.59 -19.73
CA GLU A 220 -9.41 -31.03 -18.68
C GLU A 220 -9.95 -30.73 -17.26
N ALA A 221 -10.73 -29.65 -17.11
CA ALA A 221 -11.39 -29.34 -15.84
C ALA A 221 -12.41 -30.43 -15.45
N ALA A 222 -13.25 -30.87 -16.39
CA ALA A 222 -14.21 -31.96 -16.14
C ALA A 222 -13.49 -33.28 -15.80
N LEU A 223 -12.46 -33.63 -16.57
CA LEU A 223 -11.63 -34.82 -16.27
C LEU A 223 -10.94 -34.76 -14.92
N SER A 224 -10.59 -33.55 -14.46
CA SER A 224 -10.02 -33.36 -13.11
C SER A 224 -11.06 -33.56 -12.01
N VAL A 225 -12.31 -33.15 -12.21
CA VAL A 225 -13.42 -33.41 -11.30
C VAL A 225 -13.69 -34.92 -11.19
N ASP A 226 -13.76 -35.61 -12.31
CA ASP A 226 -13.98 -37.08 -12.34
C ASP A 226 -12.88 -37.83 -11.57
N ARG A 227 -11.63 -37.44 -11.77
CA ARG A 227 -10.47 -38.03 -11.02
C ARG A 227 -10.57 -37.75 -9.51
N ALA A 228 -10.93 -36.53 -9.11
CA ALA A 228 -11.07 -36.17 -7.70
C ALA A 228 -12.19 -36.94 -7.03
N GLN A 229 -13.37 -37.02 -7.64
CA GLN A 229 -14.52 -37.78 -7.13
C GLN A 229 -14.23 -39.28 -7.04
N SER A 230 -13.48 -39.83 -7.99
CA SER A 230 -13.06 -41.25 -7.97
C SER A 230 -12.09 -41.55 -6.83
N ALA A 231 -11.14 -40.64 -6.58
CA ALA A 231 -10.18 -40.75 -5.47
C ALA A 231 -10.89 -40.70 -4.09
N GLU A 232 -11.86 -39.79 -3.96
CA GLU A 232 -12.63 -39.62 -2.73
C GLU A 232 -13.52 -40.87 -2.41
N LYS A 233 -14.12 -41.45 -3.43
CA LYS A 233 -14.87 -42.72 -3.30
C LYS A 233 -13.98 -43.87 -2.89
N ALA A 234 -12.76 -43.95 -3.43
CA ALA A 234 -11.80 -44.98 -3.10
C ALA A 234 -11.29 -44.87 -1.64
N SER A 235 -11.07 -43.63 -1.15
CA SER A 235 -10.67 -43.40 0.24
C SER A 235 -11.77 -43.72 1.25
N ASN A 236 -13.00 -43.32 0.95
CA ASN A 236 -14.14 -43.58 1.83
C ASN A 236 -14.58 -45.08 1.85
N GLY A 237 -14.26 -45.86 0.80
CA GLY A 237 -14.52 -47.29 0.73
C GLY A 237 -13.57 -48.13 1.60
N GLN A 238 -12.40 -47.59 1.91
CA GLN A 238 -11.41 -48.29 2.76
C GLN A 238 -11.65 -48.13 4.27
N GLU A 239 -12.39 -47.09 4.70
CA GLU A 239 -12.73 -46.87 6.12
C GLU A 239 -13.92 -47.70 6.62
N VAL A 240 -14.63 -48.40 5.74
CA VAL A 240 -15.81 -49.21 6.11
C VAL A 240 -15.49 -50.71 6.28
N GLU A 241 -14.27 -51.15 5.89
CA GLU A 241 -13.84 -52.56 6.00
C GLU A 241 -12.76 -52.80 7.07
N GLY A 242 -12.53 -51.85 8.00
CA GLY A 242 -11.52 -51.93 9.06
C GLY A 242 -12.12 -52.12 10.46
#